data_dd0b6b8cd3de0371c8d558d5c7aaa447
#
_entry.id   dd0b6b8cd3de0371c8d558d5c7aaa447
#
_cell.length_a   1.000
_cell.length_b   1.000
_cell.length_c   1.000
_cell.angle_alpha   90.00
_cell.angle_beta   90.00
_cell.angle_gamma   90.00
#
_symmetry.space_group_name_H-M   'P 1'
#
loop_
_entity.id
_entity.type
_entity.pdbx_description
1 polymer ?
#
loop_
_entity_poly.entity_id
_entity_poly.type
_entity_poly.pdbx_seq_one_letter_code
_entity_poly.pdbx_strand_id
1 'polypeptide(L)' 'MNRRLASDPDHWRRLAAEAREMADQMPEGERKRIMLRIARDYDTLAEIAAERRDRG' A
#
# COMPACT_ATOMS: atom_id res chain seq x y z
N MET A 1 10.84 17.36 0.08
CA MET A 1 9.44 17.57 0.08
C MET A 1 8.64 16.34 0.42
N ASN A 2 8.86 15.23 -0.27
CA ASN A 2 8.04 14.05 -0.09
C ASN A 2 8.62 13.03 0.85
N ARG A 3 9.68 13.41 1.56
CA ARG A 3 10.29 12.48 2.50
C ARG A 3 9.33 12.02 3.58
N ARG A 4 8.48 12.94 4.03
CA ARG A 4 7.50 12.59 5.05
C ARG A 4 6.49 11.59 4.57
N LEU A 5 6.05 11.73 3.32
CA LEU A 5 5.09 10.80 2.75
C LEU A 5 5.71 9.41 2.62
N ALA A 6 6.97 9.34 2.17
CA ALA A 6 7.63 8.07 1.96
C ALA A 6 7.86 7.32 3.27
N SER A 7 7.98 8.03 4.41
CA SER A 7 8.18 7.39 5.70
C SER A 7 6.92 7.39 6.57
N ASP A 8 5.77 7.76 6.00
CA ASP A 8 4.51 7.80 6.73
C ASP A 8 3.73 6.51 6.47
N PRO A 9 3.61 5.62 7.47
CA PRO A 9 2.87 4.38 7.26
C PRO A 9 1.42 4.61 6.85
N ASP A 10 0.80 5.69 7.31
CA ASP A 10 -0.59 5.96 6.95
C ASP A 10 -0.75 6.25 5.46
N HIS A 11 0.25 6.89 4.87
CA HIS A 11 0.24 7.13 3.43
C HIS A 11 0.17 5.81 2.66
N TRP A 12 1.01 4.85 3.02
CA TRP A 12 1.05 3.58 2.34
C TRP A 12 -0.20 2.75 2.59
N ARG A 13 -0.74 2.82 3.82
CA ARG A 13 -1.98 2.11 4.13
C ARG A 13 -3.15 2.64 3.32
N ARG A 14 -3.19 3.94 3.11
CA ARG A 14 -4.24 4.53 2.28
C ARG A 14 -4.14 4.04 0.85
N LEU A 15 -2.94 4.00 0.30
CA LEU A 15 -2.75 3.49 -1.05
C LEU A 15 -3.13 2.03 -1.15
N ALA A 16 -2.83 1.24 -0.11
CA ALA A 16 -3.22 -0.16 -0.09
C ALA A 16 -4.75 -0.30 -0.12
N ALA A 17 -5.43 0.51 0.68
CA ALA A 17 -6.88 0.47 0.72
C ALA A 17 -7.48 0.85 -0.63
N GLU A 18 -6.93 1.88 -1.27
CA GLU A 18 -7.40 2.29 -2.58
C GLU A 18 -7.20 1.19 -3.62
N ALA A 19 -6.05 0.53 -3.56
CA ALA A 19 -5.79 -0.55 -4.50
C ALA A 19 -6.75 -1.70 -4.31
N ARG A 20 -7.11 -2.01 -3.05
CA ARG A 20 -8.07 -3.06 -2.77
C ARG A 20 -9.46 -2.70 -3.29
N GLU A 21 -9.85 -1.44 -3.13
CA GLU A 21 -11.13 -0.99 -3.64
C GLU A 21 -11.19 -1.13 -5.15
N MET A 22 -10.11 -0.77 -5.83
CA MET A 22 -10.04 -0.94 -7.27
C MET A 22 -10.16 -2.40 -7.65
N ALA A 23 -9.45 -3.28 -6.93
CA ALA A 23 -9.48 -4.70 -7.21
C ALA A 23 -10.89 -5.26 -7.04
N ASP A 24 -11.61 -4.79 -6.01
CA ASP A 24 -12.97 -5.27 -5.76
C ASP A 24 -13.91 -4.97 -6.92
N GLN A 25 -13.63 -3.93 -7.68
CA GLN A 25 -14.48 -3.55 -8.82
C GLN A 25 -14.04 -4.20 -10.10
N MET A 26 -12.96 -4.96 -10.08
CA MET A 26 -12.45 -5.62 -11.26
C MET A 26 -13.03 -7.01 -11.40
N PRO A 27 -13.28 -7.46 -12.66
CA PRO A 27 -13.67 -8.85 -12.85
C PRO A 27 -12.54 -9.79 -12.45
N GLU A 28 -12.91 -11.01 -12.10
CA GLU A 28 -11.92 -12.02 -11.79
C GLU A 28 -10.98 -12.21 -12.96
N GLY A 29 -9.69 -12.29 -12.66
CA GLY A 29 -8.70 -12.48 -13.70
C GLY A 29 -7.36 -11.96 -13.27
N GLU A 30 -6.45 -11.93 -14.23
CA GLU A 30 -5.07 -11.58 -13.96
C GLU A 30 -4.89 -10.15 -13.47
N ARG A 31 -5.65 -9.23 -14.05
CA ARG A 31 -5.55 -7.82 -13.65
C ARG A 31 -5.92 -7.63 -12.19
N LYS A 32 -6.97 -8.31 -11.75
CA LYS A 32 -7.38 -8.22 -10.36
C LYS A 32 -6.29 -8.77 -9.45
N ARG A 33 -5.67 -9.88 -9.84
CA ARG A 33 -4.59 -10.45 -9.03
C ARG A 33 -3.41 -9.52 -8.93
N ILE A 34 -3.07 -8.84 -10.04
CA ILE A 34 -1.99 -7.88 -10.04
C ILE A 34 -2.30 -6.72 -9.10
N MET A 35 -3.54 -6.23 -9.14
CA MET A 35 -3.94 -5.12 -8.28
C MET A 35 -3.89 -5.52 -6.80
N LEU A 36 -4.29 -6.75 -6.48
CA LEU A 36 -4.20 -7.23 -5.10
C LEU A 36 -2.76 -7.36 -4.65
N ARG A 37 -1.87 -7.75 -5.55
CA ARG A 37 -0.46 -7.81 -5.24
C ARG A 37 0.10 -6.41 -4.95
N ILE A 38 -0.32 -5.43 -5.76
CA ILE A 38 0.11 -4.04 -5.54
C ILE A 38 -0.35 -3.57 -4.16
N ALA A 39 -1.59 -3.90 -3.79
CA ALA A 39 -2.10 -3.53 -2.48
C ALA A 39 -1.25 -4.14 -1.36
N ARG A 40 -0.85 -5.38 -1.55
CA ARG A 40 -0.01 -6.07 -0.57
C ARG A 40 1.36 -5.43 -0.48
N ASP A 41 1.90 -5.00 -1.61
CA ASP A 41 3.19 -4.31 -1.62
C ASP A 41 3.11 -2.99 -0.85
N TYR A 42 2.00 -2.28 -0.99
CA TYR A 42 1.80 -1.05 -0.22
C TYR A 42 1.74 -1.35 1.28
N ASP A 43 1.10 -2.46 1.66
CA ASP A 43 1.07 -2.86 3.07
C ASP A 43 2.48 -3.12 3.60
N THR A 44 3.30 -3.76 2.79
CA THR A 44 4.70 -4.03 3.17
C THR A 44 5.46 -2.72 3.36
N LEU A 45 5.25 -1.78 2.45
CA LEU A 45 5.88 -0.47 2.58
C LEU A 45 5.41 0.24 3.85
N ALA A 46 4.13 0.07 4.21
CA ALA A 46 3.61 0.65 5.44
C ALA A 46 4.31 0.07 6.66
N GLU A 47 4.55 -1.23 6.65
CA GLU A 47 5.24 -1.88 7.76
C GLU A 47 6.67 -1.40 7.88
N ILE A 48 7.35 -1.26 6.74
CA ILE A 48 8.72 -0.77 6.74
C ILE A 48 8.77 0.65 7.27
N ALA A 49 7.84 1.49 6.82
CA ALA A 49 7.79 2.87 7.27
C ALA A 49 7.52 2.95 8.78
N ALA A 50 6.64 2.08 9.28
CA ALA A 50 6.34 2.06 10.70
C ALA A 50 7.56 1.65 11.52
N GLU A 51 8.31 0.67 11.05
CA GLU A 51 9.53 0.24 11.74
C GLU A 51 10.56 1.36 11.80
N ARG A 52 10.74 2.06 10.68
CA ARG A 52 11.70 3.16 10.65
C ARG A 52 11.29 4.28 11.59
N ARG A 53 9.99 4.52 11.66
CA ARG A 53 9.46 5.55 12.52
C ARG A 53 9.73 5.23 14.00
N ASP A 54 9.54 3.97 14.35
CA ASP A 54 9.74 3.53 15.73
C ASP A 54 11.20 3.61 16.15
N ARG A 55 12.10 3.40 15.21
CA ARG A 55 13.53 3.47 15.51
C ARG A 55 14.02 4.90 15.60
N GLY A 56 13.36 5.76 14.92
CA GLY A 56 13.79 7.07 14.69
C GLY A 56 13.59 8.03 15.73
#